data_65a438c82fee4d4cbb7be57ecb502b1d
#
_entry.id   65a438c82fee4d4cbb7be57ecb502b1d
#
_cell.length_a   1.000
_cell.length_b   1.000
_cell.length_c   1.000
_cell.angle_alpha   90.00
_cell.angle_beta   90.00
_cell.angle_gamma   90.00
#
_symmetry.space_group_name_H-M   'P 1'
#
loop_
_entity.id
_entity.type
_entity.pdbx_description
1 polymer ?
#
loop_
_entity_poly.entity_id
_entity_poly.type
_entity_poly.pdbx_seq_one_letter_code
_entity_poly.pdbx_strand_id
1 'polypeptide(L)'
;MTVLERLDRVGKKLLATGNGRCNLTNRNAAPEHYHSADTARLADILERTPPDAVLDFFGEMGLLCDTQADGRVYPYCYQASMVLDVLRAALERAGVDVACSCGVAEVEKGPGGFSVRTRDGRAFSAARVVLAAGGQAGPQFGTDGSAFALARMLGHSVAEPYPCLVPLRCAGFPVGLKGVRANCALSLYLDGRCAGTERGEVQFAEYGLSGIPAMQLSCLLGPGVKKAGTSVDFFPEMAFPVLRGMLEQRCASGMFASLETLLLGLVAKKLGHAILKSCGLQPLSRAPGSLSRREVNALASALKNWRFAVEGTLPWTQAQVTGGGVPLAEVKT
;
A
#
# COMPACT_ATOMS: atom_id res chain seq x y z
N MET A 1 28.07 20.49 3.41
CA MET A 1 27.14 19.59 2.67
C MET A 1 26.03 20.43 2.07
N THR A 2 25.54 20.12 0.86
CA THR A 2 24.43 20.83 0.23
C THR A 2 23.33 19.86 -0.11
N VAL A 3 22.09 20.20 0.26
CA VAL A 3 20.87 19.48 -0.13
C VAL A 3 20.23 20.20 -1.30
N LEU A 4 19.99 19.50 -2.41
CA LEU A 4 19.31 20.02 -3.58
C LEU A 4 17.86 19.49 -3.59
N GLU A 5 16.89 20.37 -3.42
CA GLU A 5 15.46 20.05 -3.44
C GLU A 5 14.79 20.70 -4.66
N ARG A 6 14.11 19.91 -5.48
CA ARG A 6 13.45 20.42 -6.69
C ARG A 6 12.22 21.29 -6.42
N LEU A 7 11.58 21.11 -5.30
CA LEU A 7 10.41 21.90 -4.89
C LEU A 7 10.84 23.21 -4.22
N ASP A 8 9.87 24.08 -3.99
CA ASP A 8 10.02 25.36 -3.30
C ASP A 8 10.38 25.21 -1.81
N ARG A 9 10.21 24.00 -1.26
CA ARG A 9 10.53 23.67 0.14
C ARG A 9 10.77 22.19 0.32
N VAL A 10 11.59 21.81 1.31
CA VAL A 10 11.85 20.42 1.71
C VAL A 10 10.65 19.80 2.44
N GLY A 11 10.54 18.47 2.37
CA GLY A 11 9.70 17.67 3.24
C GLY A 11 8.23 17.54 2.84
N LYS A 12 7.79 17.99 1.66
CA LYS A 12 6.38 17.92 1.24
C LYS A 12 5.82 16.49 1.31
N LYS A 13 6.60 15.47 0.87
CA LYS A 13 6.14 14.09 0.92
C LYS A 13 6.08 13.56 2.35
N LEU A 14 7.03 13.92 3.22
CA LEU A 14 7.03 13.53 4.62
C LEU A 14 5.74 13.93 5.32
N LEU A 15 5.25 15.15 5.05
CA LEU A 15 4.01 15.68 5.64
C LEU A 15 2.76 14.84 5.29
N ALA A 16 2.77 14.11 4.17
CA ALA A 16 1.66 13.25 3.75
C ALA A 16 1.77 11.81 4.29
N THR A 17 2.93 11.39 4.78
CA THR A 17 3.16 10.02 5.26
C THR A 17 2.37 9.71 6.52
N GLY A 18 2.01 8.43 6.72
CA GLY A 18 1.24 8.00 7.88
C GLY A 18 -0.09 8.74 8.05
N ASN A 19 -0.70 9.19 6.96
CA ASN A 19 -1.92 10.00 6.97
C ASN A 19 -1.73 11.33 7.76
N GLY A 20 -0.63 12.03 7.52
CA GLY A 20 -0.25 13.28 8.17
C GLY A 20 0.40 13.11 9.55
N ARG A 21 0.66 11.87 9.98
CA ARG A 21 1.27 11.55 11.27
C ARG A 21 2.74 11.19 11.20
N CYS A 22 3.28 10.85 10.01
CA CYS A 22 4.62 10.36 9.76
C CYS A 22 4.94 9.05 10.50
N ASN A 23 4.58 7.90 9.90
CA ASN A 23 5.06 6.61 10.38
C ASN A 23 6.59 6.52 10.14
N LEU A 24 7.38 6.56 11.22
CA LEU A 24 8.84 6.61 11.17
C LEU A 24 9.45 5.24 10.87
N THR A 25 8.99 4.22 11.57
CA THR A 25 9.46 2.83 11.45
C THR A 25 8.40 1.86 11.99
N ASN A 26 8.72 0.57 11.97
CA ASN A 26 7.96 -0.47 12.65
C ASN A 26 8.90 -1.34 13.47
N ARG A 27 8.60 -1.55 14.76
CA ARG A 27 9.36 -2.43 15.67
C ARG A 27 9.46 -3.87 15.16
N ASN A 28 8.46 -4.30 14.38
CA ASN A 28 8.39 -5.63 13.79
C ASN A 28 8.97 -5.67 12.36
N ALA A 29 9.82 -4.70 11.99
CA ALA A 29 10.45 -4.72 10.66
C ALA A 29 11.34 -5.95 10.53
N ALA A 30 11.02 -6.82 9.56
CA ALA A 30 11.71 -8.08 9.29
C ALA A 30 11.64 -8.40 7.79
N PRO A 31 12.59 -9.17 7.22
CA PRO A 31 12.68 -9.43 5.78
C PRO A 31 11.37 -9.96 5.15
N GLU A 32 10.60 -10.75 5.88
CA GLU A 32 9.32 -11.32 5.43
C GLU A 32 8.23 -10.29 5.13
N HIS A 33 8.38 -9.06 5.63
CA HIS A 33 7.46 -7.96 5.36
C HIS A 33 7.81 -7.16 4.11
N TYR A 34 8.86 -7.58 3.38
CA TYR A 34 9.33 -6.89 2.18
C TYR A 34 9.23 -7.81 0.96
N HIS A 35 8.92 -7.23 -0.18
CA HIS A 35 8.89 -7.92 -1.46
C HIS A 35 10.21 -7.67 -2.22
N SER A 36 11.20 -8.52 -2.01
CA SER A 36 12.52 -8.42 -2.66
C SER A 36 12.93 -9.75 -3.27
N ALA A 37 13.57 -9.69 -4.44
CA ALA A 37 14.23 -10.86 -5.05
C ALA A 37 15.54 -11.23 -4.33
N ASP A 38 16.18 -10.28 -3.65
CA ASP A 38 17.42 -10.48 -2.89
C ASP A 38 17.14 -10.33 -1.37
N THR A 39 16.59 -11.39 -0.80
CA THR A 39 16.21 -11.43 0.61
C THR A 39 17.41 -11.43 1.55
N ALA A 40 18.55 -12.00 1.14
CA ALA A 40 19.75 -12.04 1.96
C ALA A 40 20.35 -10.63 2.14
N ARG A 41 20.44 -9.87 1.06
CA ARG A 41 20.93 -8.47 1.13
C ARG A 41 19.96 -7.56 1.85
N LEU A 42 18.67 -7.79 1.67
CA LEU A 42 17.65 -7.08 2.44
C LEU A 42 17.80 -7.32 3.95
N ALA A 43 18.04 -8.58 4.36
CA ALA A 43 18.28 -8.92 5.76
C ALA A 43 19.53 -8.20 6.33
N ASP A 44 20.64 -8.18 5.58
CA ASP A 44 21.87 -7.46 5.96
C ASP A 44 21.61 -5.94 6.14
N ILE A 45 20.83 -5.32 5.26
CA ILE A 45 20.46 -3.90 5.38
C ILE A 45 19.63 -3.65 6.65
N LEU A 46 18.64 -4.50 6.92
CA LEU A 46 17.78 -4.35 8.11
C LEU A 46 18.54 -4.60 9.41
N GLU A 47 19.49 -5.54 9.41
CA GLU A 47 20.36 -5.79 10.58
C GLU A 47 21.28 -4.60 10.88
N ARG A 48 21.81 -3.93 9.85
CA ARG A 48 22.64 -2.72 10.01
C ARG A 48 21.86 -1.48 10.38
N THR A 49 20.58 -1.43 10.06
CA THR A 49 19.72 -0.28 10.36
C THR A 49 18.42 -0.78 11.00
N PRO A 50 18.50 -1.35 12.22
CA PRO A 50 17.33 -1.86 12.93
C PRO A 50 16.41 -0.71 13.36
N PRO A 51 15.15 -0.99 13.68
CA PRO A 51 14.21 0.03 14.16
C PRO A 51 14.72 0.87 15.32
N ASP A 52 15.49 0.28 16.24
CA ASP A 52 16.07 1.01 17.37
C ASP A 52 17.08 2.07 16.93
N ALA A 53 17.94 1.76 15.96
CA ALA A 53 18.88 2.75 15.41
C ALA A 53 18.15 3.95 14.75
N VAL A 54 17.00 3.72 14.13
CA VAL A 54 16.15 4.80 13.60
C VAL A 54 15.59 5.66 14.73
N LEU A 55 15.15 5.05 15.82
CA LEU A 55 14.60 5.76 16.97
C LEU A 55 15.67 6.54 17.73
N ASP A 56 16.84 5.96 17.90
CA ASP A 56 18.00 6.63 18.53
C ASP A 56 18.38 7.87 17.72
N PHE A 57 18.49 7.73 16.38
CA PHE A 57 18.76 8.85 15.48
C PHE A 57 17.77 10.02 15.64
N PHE A 58 16.48 9.74 15.71
CA PHE A 58 15.48 10.78 15.94
C PHE A 58 15.47 11.29 17.38
N GLY A 59 15.75 10.41 18.36
CA GLY A 59 15.89 10.74 19.78
C GLY A 59 17.03 11.72 20.05
N GLU A 60 18.20 11.52 19.41
CA GLU A 60 19.35 12.44 19.49
C GLU A 60 19.01 13.85 18.96
N MET A 61 18.07 13.96 18.03
CA MET A 61 17.56 15.24 17.56
C MET A 61 16.46 15.83 18.45
N GLY A 62 16.03 15.10 19.50
CA GLY A 62 15.01 15.54 20.46
C GLY A 62 13.57 15.12 20.10
N LEU A 63 13.39 14.19 19.15
CA LEU A 63 12.05 13.70 18.80
C LEU A 63 11.61 12.58 19.75
N LEU A 64 10.56 12.80 20.52
CA LEU A 64 9.90 11.75 21.30
C LEU A 64 8.95 10.95 20.38
N CYS A 65 9.02 9.60 20.48
CA CYS A 65 8.22 8.70 19.69
C CYS A 65 7.27 7.86 20.54
N ASP A 66 6.15 7.43 19.95
CA ASP A 66 5.19 6.48 20.50
C ASP A 66 5.10 5.23 19.62
N THR A 67 5.09 4.05 20.25
CA THR A 67 4.98 2.75 19.58
C THR A 67 3.59 2.17 19.78
N GLN A 68 2.87 1.92 18.70
CA GLN A 68 1.55 1.30 18.72
C GLN A 68 1.62 -0.22 18.92
N ALA A 69 0.50 -0.82 19.34
CA ALA A 69 0.42 -2.27 19.60
C ALA A 69 0.82 -3.16 18.40
N ASP A 70 0.68 -2.67 17.19
CA ASP A 70 1.07 -3.36 15.94
C ASP A 70 2.53 -3.05 15.50
N GLY A 71 3.31 -2.42 16.36
CA GLY A 71 4.72 -2.10 16.15
C GLY A 71 4.97 -0.81 15.37
N ARG A 72 3.96 -0.14 14.81
CA ARG A 72 4.13 1.13 14.10
C ARG A 72 4.58 2.22 15.06
N VAL A 73 5.53 3.04 14.63
CA VAL A 73 6.10 4.12 15.41
C VAL A 73 5.81 5.47 14.79
N TYR A 74 5.31 6.38 15.60
CA TYR A 74 4.97 7.75 15.22
C TYR A 74 5.65 8.75 16.15
N PRO A 75 5.82 10.03 15.76
CA PRO A 75 6.14 11.08 16.72
C PRO A 75 5.04 11.13 17.79
N TYR A 76 5.40 11.36 19.03
CA TYR A 76 4.49 11.33 20.18
C TYR A 76 3.27 12.26 20.01
N CYS A 77 3.46 13.38 19.33
CA CYS A 77 2.38 14.32 19.02
C CYS A 77 1.51 13.92 17.81
N TYR A 78 1.84 12.84 17.11
CA TYR A 78 1.13 12.35 15.90
C TYR A 78 1.01 13.39 14.78
N GLN A 79 2.01 14.26 14.64
CA GLN A 79 2.06 15.30 13.59
C GLN A 79 3.34 15.18 12.78
N ALA A 80 3.20 14.96 11.47
CA ALA A 80 4.33 14.88 10.54
C ALA A 80 5.13 16.18 10.46
N SER A 81 4.50 17.33 10.70
CA SER A 81 5.18 18.65 10.75
C SER A 81 6.25 18.69 11.82
N MET A 82 6.03 18.09 12.98
CA MET A 82 7.01 18.05 14.06
C MET A 82 8.29 17.31 13.66
N VAL A 83 8.16 16.19 12.93
CA VAL A 83 9.32 15.46 12.39
C VAL A 83 10.09 16.35 11.41
N LEU A 84 9.37 17.05 10.54
CA LEU A 84 9.99 17.98 9.58
C LEU A 84 10.73 19.13 10.27
N ASP A 85 10.15 19.71 11.31
CA ASP A 85 10.74 20.83 12.05
C ASP A 85 12.01 20.37 12.80
N VAL A 86 12.00 19.19 13.41
CA VAL A 86 13.19 18.57 14.04
C VAL A 86 14.31 18.36 13.02
N LEU A 87 13.99 17.83 11.84
CA LEU A 87 14.96 17.63 10.76
C LEU A 87 15.53 18.96 10.23
N ARG A 88 14.70 19.98 10.07
CA ARG A 88 15.14 21.32 9.63
C ARG A 88 16.08 21.95 10.67
N ALA A 89 15.73 21.90 11.94
CA ALA A 89 16.58 22.39 13.01
C ALA A 89 17.93 21.64 13.06
N ALA A 90 17.94 20.32 12.78
CA ALA A 90 19.16 19.54 12.70
C ALA A 90 20.05 19.97 11.51
N LEU A 91 19.46 20.21 10.32
CA LEU A 91 20.18 20.71 9.15
C LEU A 91 20.81 22.08 9.43
N GLU A 92 20.07 22.98 10.06
CA GLU A 92 20.55 24.31 10.44
C GLU A 92 21.72 24.23 11.42
N ARG A 93 21.60 23.45 12.51
CA ARG A 93 22.67 23.22 13.48
C ARG A 93 23.93 22.64 12.85
N ALA A 94 23.76 21.78 11.83
CA ALA A 94 24.87 21.15 11.11
C ALA A 94 25.49 22.06 10.03
N GLY A 95 24.97 23.28 9.83
CA GLY A 95 25.45 24.21 8.79
C GLY A 95 25.25 23.66 7.37
N VAL A 96 24.16 22.96 7.12
CA VAL A 96 23.87 22.38 5.81
C VAL A 96 23.15 23.41 4.94
N ASP A 97 23.70 23.66 3.74
CA ASP A 97 23.04 24.49 2.74
C ASP A 97 21.86 23.74 2.11
N VAL A 98 20.69 24.34 2.07
CA VAL A 98 19.49 23.78 1.45
C VAL A 98 19.08 24.66 0.26
N ALA A 99 19.31 24.18 -0.95
CA ALA A 99 18.93 24.84 -2.20
C ALA A 99 17.59 24.28 -2.70
N CYS A 100 16.51 25.02 -2.44
CA CYS A 100 15.17 24.73 -2.99
C CYS A 100 15.01 25.23 -4.42
N SER A 101 13.95 24.82 -5.11
CA SER A 101 13.72 25.07 -6.54
C SER A 101 14.93 24.68 -7.39
N CYS A 102 15.59 23.58 -7.01
CA CYS A 102 16.87 23.14 -7.54
C CYS A 102 16.75 21.69 -8.07
N GLY A 103 16.02 21.52 -9.17
CA GLY A 103 15.84 20.23 -9.80
C GLY A 103 17.08 19.74 -10.54
N VAL A 104 17.66 18.64 -10.13
CA VAL A 104 18.83 18.03 -10.80
C VAL A 104 18.39 17.42 -12.14
N ALA A 105 19.15 17.75 -13.20
CA ALA A 105 18.99 17.22 -14.55
C ALA A 105 20.01 16.12 -14.87
N GLU A 106 21.26 16.29 -14.43
CA GLU A 106 22.37 15.40 -14.74
C GLU A 106 23.25 15.19 -13.52
N VAL A 107 23.85 14.01 -13.46
CA VAL A 107 24.92 13.67 -12.54
C VAL A 107 25.96 12.85 -13.30
N GLU A 108 27.20 13.27 -13.22
CA GLU A 108 28.33 12.60 -13.87
C GLU A 108 29.42 12.31 -12.85
N LYS A 109 30.07 11.14 -12.98
CA LYS A 109 31.23 10.76 -12.18
C LYS A 109 32.50 11.00 -13.00
N GLY A 110 33.38 11.86 -12.49
CA GLY A 110 34.67 12.13 -13.06
C GLY A 110 35.84 11.69 -12.15
N PRO A 111 37.11 11.89 -12.57
CA PRO A 111 38.30 11.52 -11.79
C PRO A 111 38.37 12.23 -10.42
N GLY A 112 37.82 13.43 -10.30
CA GLY A 112 37.89 14.27 -9.07
C GLY A 112 36.60 14.22 -8.22
N GLY A 113 35.63 13.34 -8.52
CA GLY A 113 34.36 13.29 -7.84
C GLY A 113 33.18 13.36 -8.78
N PHE A 114 32.14 14.07 -8.39
CA PHE A 114 30.91 14.18 -9.15
C PHE A 114 30.64 15.62 -9.59
N SER A 115 30.12 15.77 -10.80
CA SER A 115 29.51 16.98 -11.33
C SER A 115 28.00 16.80 -11.34
N VAL A 116 27.26 17.77 -10.83
CA VAL A 116 25.80 17.78 -10.77
C VAL A 116 25.29 19.05 -11.46
N ARG A 117 24.45 18.89 -12.49
CA ARG A 117 23.79 20.01 -13.18
C ARG A 117 22.30 20.03 -12.89
N THR A 118 21.80 21.21 -12.69
CA THR A 118 20.36 21.44 -12.46
C THR A 118 19.66 21.86 -13.75
N ARG A 119 18.33 21.77 -13.75
CA ARG A 119 17.49 22.14 -14.88
C ARG A 119 17.54 23.65 -15.21
N ASP A 120 17.87 24.49 -14.23
CA ASP A 120 18.04 25.94 -14.36
C ASP A 120 19.49 26.35 -14.67
N GLY A 121 20.37 25.41 -14.98
CA GLY A 121 21.75 25.64 -15.41
C GLY A 121 22.78 25.82 -14.30
N ARG A 122 22.41 25.75 -13.02
CA ARG A 122 23.38 25.73 -11.91
C ARG A 122 24.21 24.46 -11.95
N ALA A 123 25.48 24.55 -11.54
CA ALA A 123 26.41 23.42 -11.45
C ALA A 123 27.00 23.32 -10.04
N PHE A 124 27.15 22.10 -9.57
CA PHE A 124 27.75 21.75 -8.28
C PHE A 124 28.79 20.67 -8.48
N SER A 125 29.86 20.70 -7.68
CA SER A 125 30.86 19.64 -7.63
C SER A 125 30.94 19.07 -6.22
N ALA A 126 31.08 17.75 -6.10
CA ALA A 126 31.15 17.08 -4.82
C ALA A 126 31.99 15.80 -4.90
N ALA A 127 32.73 15.49 -3.82
CA ALA A 127 33.45 14.22 -3.71
C ALA A 127 32.50 13.00 -3.63
N ARG A 128 31.28 13.21 -3.10
CA ARG A 128 30.25 12.17 -2.95
C ARG A 128 28.88 12.75 -3.24
N VAL A 129 27.99 11.93 -3.80
CA VAL A 129 26.58 12.26 -4.07
C VAL A 129 25.70 11.19 -3.45
N VAL A 130 24.64 11.62 -2.78
CA VAL A 130 23.57 10.76 -2.27
C VAL A 130 22.29 11.00 -3.07
N LEU A 131 21.84 10.01 -3.83
CA LEU A 131 20.58 10.06 -4.54
C LEU A 131 19.44 9.71 -3.59
N ALA A 132 18.76 10.72 -3.05
CA ALA A 132 17.65 10.57 -2.10
C ALA A 132 16.33 11.15 -2.66
N ALA A 133 16.21 11.29 -3.98
CA ALA A 133 15.07 11.95 -4.63
C ALA A 133 13.79 11.09 -4.71
N GLY A 134 13.78 9.91 -4.07
CA GLY A 134 12.63 9.03 -3.96
C GLY A 134 12.30 8.28 -5.25
N GLY A 135 11.12 7.68 -5.28
CA GLY A 135 10.60 6.93 -6.43
C GLY A 135 9.61 7.74 -7.27
N GLN A 136 8.44 7.11 -7.58
CA GLN A 136 7.42 7.71 -8.45
C GLN A 136 6.04 7.83 -7.77
N ALA A 137 5.83 7.18 -6.62
CA ALA A 137 4.57 7.19 -5.91
C ALA A 137 4.26 8.57 -5.32
N GLY A 138 3.02 9.05 -5.49
CA GLY A 138 2.56 10.34 -5.00
C GLY A 138 3.23 11.53 -5.71
N PRO A 139 3.16 11.64 -7.05
CA PRO A 139 3.83 12.71 -7.81
C PRO A 139 3.39 14.11 -7.40
N GLN A 140 2.20 14.29 -6.86
CA GLN A 140 1.71 15.55 -6.30
C GLN A 140 2.58 16.06 -5.11
N PHE A 141 3.38 15.20 -4.50
CA PHE A 141 4.32 15.54 -3.42
C PHE A 141 5.75 15.74 -3.91
N GLY A 142 5.97 15.77 -5.23
CA GLY A 142 7.27 16.09 -5.82
C GLY A 142 8.12 14.89 -6.27
N THR A 143 7.66 13.66 -6.16
CA THR A 143 8.36 12.47 -6.69
C THR A 143 7.82 12.13 -8.07
N ASP A 144 8.67 12.11 -9.10
CA ASP A 144 8.29 11.87 -10.51
C ASP A 144 9.11 10.76 -11.18
N GLY A 145 9.91 10.03 -10.41
CA GLY A 145 10.80 9.00 -10.95
C GLY A 145 12.08 9.54 -11.56
N SER A 146 12.36 10.84 -11.51
CA SER A 146 13.60 11.44 -12.06
C SER A 146 14.88 10.85 -11.44
N ALA A 147 14.83 10.39 -10.18
CA ALA A 147 15.94 9.69 -9.54
C ALA A 147 16.40 8.45 -10.32
N PHE A 148 15.49 7.75 -10.98
CA PHE A 148 15.84 6.56 -11.77
C PHE A 148 16.65 6.91 -13.03
N ALA A 149 16.38 8.07 -13.66
CA ALA A 149 17.18 8.57 -14.76
C ALA A 149 18.61 8.91 -14.29
N LEU A 150 18.74 9.57 -13.15
CA LEU A 150 20.03 9.89 -12.54
C LEU A 150 20.82 8.62 -12.16
N ALA A 151 20.13 7.60 -11.62
CA ALA A 151 20.78 6.32 -11.32
C ALA A 151 21.31 5.62 -12.58
N ARG A 152 20.56 5.66 -13.70
CA ARG A 152 21.03 5.13 -14.99
C ARG A 152 22.26 5.88 -15.53
N MET A 153 22.32 7.21 -15.38
CA MET A 153 23.50 8.00 -15.77
C MET A 153 24.75 7.57 -14.99
N LEU A 154 24.59 7.06 -13.77
CA LEU A 154 25.67 6.52 -12.95
C LEU A 154 25.95 5.03 -13.20
N GLY A 155 25.31 4.41 -14.19
CA GLY A 155 25.57 3.04 -14.63
C GLY A 155 24.69 1.98 -13.94
N HIS A 156 23.70 2.37 -13.15
CA HIS A 156 22.77 1.40 -12.55
C HIS A 156 21.68 0.98 -13.53
N SER A 157 21.26 -0.27 -13.43
CA SER A 157 20.01 -0.72 -14.03
C SER A 157 18.82 -0.28 -13.17
N VAL A 158 17.64 -0.25 -13.76
CA VAL A 158 16.40 0.09 -13.06
C VAL A 158 15.32 -0.89 -13.50
N ALA A 159 14.90 -1.77 -12.60
CA ALA A 159 13.72 -2.60 -12.77
C ALA A 159 12.49 -1.71 -12.96
N GLU A 160 11.60 -2.10 -13.87
CA GLU A 160 10.42 -1.28 -14.24
C GLU A 160 9.64 -0.86 -13.00
N PRO A 161 9.48 0.45 -12.75
CA PRO A 161 8.72 0.93 -11.61
C PRO A 161 7.22 0.67 -11.77
N TYR A 162 6.56 0.26 -10.68
CA TYR A 162 5.12 0.07 -10.64
C TYR A 162 4.52 0.57 -9.32
N PRO A 163 3.25 1.00 -9.30
CA PRO A 163 2.61 1.52 -8.10
C PRO A 163 2.34 0.39 -7.10
N CYS A 164 2.74 0.60 -5.84
CA CYS A 164 2.51 -0.31 -4.71
C CYS A 164 1.80 0.40 -3.57
N LEU A 165 1.23 -0.38 -2.63
CA LEU A 165 0.36 0.12 -1.57
C LEU A 165 -0.70 1.07 -2.14
N VAL A 166 -1.46 0.54 -3.09
CA VAL A 166 -2.42 1.27 -3.91
C VAL A 166 -3.71 0.47 -4.05
N PRO A 167 -4.91 1.09 -4.15
CA PRO A 167 -6.15 0.36 -4.35
C PRO A 167 -6.17 -0.47 -5.64
N LEU A 168 -6.92 -1.59 -5.61
CA LEU A 168 -7.13 -2.50 -6.74
C LEU A 168 -8.34 -2.05 -7.56
N ARG A 169 -8.18 -1.99 -8.89
CA ARG A 169 -9.28 -1.76 -9.83
C ARG A 169 -9.85 -3.11 -10.28
N CYS A 170 -11.15 -3.29 -10.08
CA CYS A 170 -11.84 -4.54 -10.38
C CYS A 170 -12.88 -4.36 -11.49
N ALA A 171 -12.91 -5.30 -12.45
CA ALA A 171 -13.91 -5.32 -13.51
C ALA A 171 -15.30 -5.72 -12.97
N GLY A 172 -16.36 -5.13 -13.54
CA GLY A 172 -17.74 -5.49 -13.20
C GLY A 172 -18.09 -5.34 -11.72
N PHE A 173 -17.42 -4.43 -11.03
CA PHE A 173 -17.62 -4.24 -9.60
C PHE A 173 -19.04 -3.72 -9.30
N PRO A 174 -19.73 -4.22 -8.25
CA PRO A 174 -21.10 -3.87 -7.98
C PRO A 174 -21.28 -2.38 -7.68
N VAL A 175 -22.23 -1.75 -8.35
CA VAL A 175 -22.58 -0.35 -8.12
C VAL A 175 -23.21 -0.16 -6.74
N GLY A 176 -22.94 0.99 -6.11
CA GLY A 176 -23.58 1.39 -4.85
C GLY A 176 -22.86 0.91 -3.58
N LEU A 177 -21.69 0.27 -3.71
CA LEU A 177 -20.87 -0.18 -2.58
C LEU A 177 -19.89 0.88 -2.06
N LYS A 178 -19.84 2.07 -2.67
CA LYS A 178 -18.94 3.15 -2.25
C LYS A 178 -19.03 3.40 -0.74
N GLY A 179 -17.88 3.32 -0.07
CA GLY A 179 -17.73 3.58 1.36
C GLY A 179 -18.17 2.44 2.28
N VAL A 180 -18.65 1.32 1.73
CA VAL A 180 -18.91 0.11 2.54
C VAL A 180 -17.58 -0.49 2.96
N ARG A 181 -17.50 -0.96 4.20
CA ARG A 181 -16.34 -1.63 4.78
C ARG A 181 -16.73 -2.98 5.35
N ALA A 182 -15.81 -3.93 5.29
CA ALA A 182 -15.99 -5.23 5.91
C ALA A 182 -14.64 -5.79 6.38
N ASN A 183 -14.61 -6.35 7.59
CA ASN A 183 -13.50 -7.20 8.02
C ASN A 183 -13.62 -8.55 7.32
N CYS A 184 -12.59 -8.94 6.57
CA CYS A 184 -12.60 -10.15 5.77
C CYS A 184 -11.17 -10.63 5.47
N ALA A 185 -11.04 -11.81 4.88
CA ALA A 185 -9.82 -12.20 4.21
C ALA A 185 -9.93 -11.87 2.72
N LEU A 186 -8.91 -11.22 2.19
CA LEU A 186 -8.77 -10.90 0.78
C LEU A 186 -7.61 -11.70 0.20
N SER A 187 -7.86 -12.49 -0.84
CA SER A 187 -6.83 -13.24 -1.54
C SER A 187 -6.62 -12.69 -2.94
N LEU A 188 -5.36 -12.57 -3.36
CA LEU A 188 -4.95 -12.19 -4.71
C LEU A 188 -4.49 -13.43 -5.48
N TYR A 189 -4.97 -13.58 -6.68
CA TYR A 189 -4.58 -14.65 -7.62
C TYR A 189 -3.88 -14.04 -8.82
N LEU A 190 -2.69 -14.54 -9.14
CA LEU A 190 -1.92 -14.14 -10.31
C LEU A 190 -1.74 -15.38 -11.20
N ASP A 191 -2.12 -15.27 -12.46
CA ASP A 191 -2.04 -16.35 -13.45
C ASP A 191 -2.63 -17.70 -12.94
N GLY A 192 -3.72 -17.61 -12.16
CA GLY A 192 -4.46 -18.74 -11.61
C GLY A 192 -3.95 -19.31 -10.28
N ARG A 193 -2.84 -18.78 -9.74
CA ARG A 193 -2.28 -19.20 -8.45
C ARG A 193 -2.53 -18.14 -7.38
N CYS A 194 -2.82 -18.57 -6.15
CA CYS A 194 -2.90 -17.66 -5.02
C CYS A 194 -1.50 -17.09 -4.73
N ALA A 195 -1.35 -15.79 -4.89
CA ALA A 195 -0.10 -15.08 -4.64
C ALA A 195 0.02 -14.60 -3.19
N GLY A 196 -1.10 -14.37 -2.51
CA GLY A 196 -1.14 -13.95 -1.12
C GLY A 196 -2.55 -13.79 -0.60
N THR A 197 -2.68 -13.78 0.71
CA THR A 197 -3.94 -13.52 1.44
C THR A 197 -3.66 -12.60 2.61
N GLU A 198 -4.43 -11.52 2.70
CA GLU A 198 -4.36 -10.54 3.77
C GLU A 198 -5.71 -10.46 4.50
N ARG A 199 -5.68 -10.18 5.81
CA ARG A 199 -6.87 -10.06 6.66
C ARG A 199 -7.00 -8.65 7.21
N GLY A 200 -8.21 -8.17 7.31
CA GLY A 200 -8.53 -6.87 7.89
C GLY A 200 -9.70 -6.17 7.24
N GLU A 201 -9.81 -4.88 7.50
CA GLU A 201 -10.87 -4.05 6.95
C GLU A 201 -10.59 -3.73 5.46
N VAL A 202 -11.40 -4.32 4.59
CA VAL A 202 -11.45 -4.00 3.16
C VAL A 202 -12.52 -2.95 2.92
N GLN A 203 -12.17 -1.91 2.17
CA GLN A 203 -13.09 -0.86 1.75
C GLN A 203 -13.53 -1.11 0.31
N PHE A 204 -14.84 -1.14 0.11
CA PHE A 204 -15.46 -1.23 -1.21
C PHE A 204 -15.64 0.18 -1.79
N ALA A 205 -15.17 0.38 -3.03
CA ALA A 205 -15.24 1.64 -3.75
C ALA A 205 -15.87 1.45 -5.14
N GLU A 206 -16.11 2.52 -5.88
CA GLU A 206 -16.69 2.42 -7.23
C GLU A 206 -15.76 1.72 -8.23
N TYR A 207 -14.45 1.82 -8.00
CA TYR A 207 -13.41 1.23 -8.86
C TYR A 207 -13.01 -0.20 -8.46
N GLY A 208 -13.43 -0.68 -7.27
CA GLY A 208 -13.02 -1.98 -6.74
C GLY A 208 -12.70 -1.94 -5.24
N LEU A 209 -11.52 -2.43 -4.86
CA LEU A 209 -11.15 -2.71 -3.46
C LEU A 209 -10.02 -1.81 -2.97
N SER A 210 -10.16 -1.32 -1.76
CA SER A 210 -9.17 -0.55 -1.01
C SER A 210 -9.08 -1.06 0.44
N GLY A 211 -8.42 -0.32 1.32
CA GLY A 211 -8.10 -0.76 2.67
C GLY A 211 -6.75 -1.48 2.74
N ILE A 212 -6.26 -1.69 3.94
CA ILE A 212 -4.91 -2.23 4.17
C ILE A 212 -4.69 -3.56 3.42
N PRO A 213 -5.61 -4.56 3.48
CA PRO A 213 -5.41 -5.83 2.78
C PRO A 213 -5.26 -5.67 1.26
N ALA A 214 -6.10 -4.86 0.63
CA ALA A 214 -6.04 -4.63 -0.81
C ALA A 214 -4.75 -3.91 -1.21
N MET A 215 -4.32 -2.94 -0.40
CA MET A 215 -3.10 -2.17 -0.67
C MET A 215 -1.83 -3.02 -0.47
N GLN A 216 -1.77 -3.86 0.55
CA GLN A 216 -0.64 -4.79 0.75
C GLN A 216 -0.53 -5.77 -0.42
N LEU A 217 -1.64 -6.40 -0.82
CA LEU A 217 -1.66 -7.34 -1.94
C LEU A 217 -1.31 -6.68 -3.28
N SER A 218 -1.56 -5.39 -3.44
CA SER A 218 -1.20 -4.65 -4.67
C SER A 218 0.29 -4.66 -4.95
N CYS A 219 1.15 -4.83 -3.94
CA CYS A 219 2.61 -4.91 -4.09
C CYS A 219 3.05 -6.16 -4.88
N LEU A 220 2.19 -7.17 -4.97
CA LEU A 220 2.43 -8.40 -5.75
C LEU A 220 2.05 -8.23 -7.24
N LEU A 221 1.38 -7.14 -7.60
CA LEU A 221 0.93 -6.82 -8.97
C LEU A 221 2.02 -6.08 -9.75
N GLY A 222 3.20 -6.70 -9.83
CA GLY A 222 4.33 -6.18 -10.59
C GLY A 222 4.20 -6.38 -12.11
N PRO A 223 5.18 -5.85 -12.88
CA PRO A 223 5.26 -6.04 -14.32
C PRO A 223 5.29 -7.53 -14.70
N GLY A 224 4.67 -7.88 -15.84
CA GLY A 224 4.65 -9.25 -16.36
C GLY A 224 3.46 -10.11 -15.92
N VAL A 225 2.64 -9.67 -14.98
CA VAL A 225 1.38 -10.36 -14.63
C VAL A 225 0.40 -10.25 -15.79
N LYS A 226 -0.06 -11.41 -16.31
CA LYS A 226 -0.98 -11.48 -17.46
C LYS A 226 -2.44 -11.46 -17.03
N LYS A 227 -2.75 -12.14 -15.93
CA LYS A 227 -4.12 -12.26 -15.42
C LYS A 227 -4.13 -12.16 -13.91
N ALA A 228 -4.92 -11.24 -13.39
CA ALA A 228 -5.10 -11.06 -11.95
C ALA A 228 -6.58 -11.18 -11.56
N GLY A 229 -6.82 -11.72 -10.38
CA GLY A 229 -8.15 -11.81 -9.78
C GLY A 229 -8.05 -11.78 -8.27
N THR A 230 -9.15 -11.46 -7.63
CA THR A 230 -9.23 -11.45 -6.16
C THR A 230 -10.48 -12.16 -5.67
N SER A 231 -10.43 -12.69 -4.45
CA SER A 231 -11.58 -13.22 -3.74
C SER A 231 -11.69 -12.67 -2.33
N VAL A 232 -12.92 -12.41 -1.92
CA VAL A 232 -13.26 -11.92 -0.57
C VAL A 232 -13.92 -13.05 0.21
N ASP A 233 -13.37 -13.39 1.36
CA ASP A 233 -13.98 -14.28 2.36
C ASP A 233 -14.44 -13.45 3.56
N PHE A 234 -15.76 -13.29 3.71
CA PHE A 234 -16.35 -12.50 4.81
C PHE A 234 -16.35 -13.23 6.16
N PHE A 235 -16.08 -14.53 6.17
CA PHE A 235 -16.11 -15.37 7.37
C PHE A 235 -14.88 -16.28 7.44
N PRO A 236 -13.65 -15.72 7.48
CA PRO A 236 -12.42 -16.52 7.38
C PRO A 236 -12.28 -17.55 8.50
N GLU A 237 -12.86 -17.28 9.68
CA GLU A 237 -12.81 -18.20 10.83
C GLU A 237 -13.92 -19.27 10.80
N MET A 238 -14.86 -19.17 9.86
CA MET A 238 -16.00 -20.09 9.79
C MET A 238 -15.83 -21.05 8.62
N ALA A 239 -15.83 -22.36 8.90
CA ALA A 239 -15.80 -23.38 7.85
C ALA A 239 -17.08 -23.33 6.98
N PHE A 240 -16.94 -23.64 5.69
CA PHE A 240 -18.06 -23.61 4.74
C PHE A 240 -19.31 -24.39 5.20
N PRO A 241 -19.19 -25.63 5.75
CA PRO A 241 -20.39 -26.36 6.21
C PRO A 241 -21.13 -25.67 7.35
N VAL A 242 -20.38 -24.98 8.24
CA VAL A 242 -20.96 -24.23 9.37
C VAL A 242 -21.72 -23.02 8.87
N LEU A 243 -21.09 -22.22 7.98
CA LEU A 243 -21.73 -21.04 7.37
C LEU A 243 -23.00 -21.46 6.60
N ARG A 244 -22.91 -22.53 5.81
CA ARG A 244 -24.06 -23.07 5.08
C ARG A 244 -25.18 -23.49 6.02
N GLY A 245 -24.89 -24.28 7.07
CA GLY A 245 -25.88 -24.71 8.05
C GLY A 245 -26.56 -23.53 8.76
N MET A 246 -25.82 -22.50 9.10
CA MET A 246 -26.34 -21.25 9.66
C MET A 246 -27.32 -20.58 8.67
N LEU A 247 -26.98 -20.51 7.39
CA LEU A 247 -27.87 -19.93 6.37
C LEU A 247 -29.11 -20.77 6.17
N GLU A 248 -29.02 -22.11 6.16
CA GLU A 248 -30.18 -23.03 6.10
C GLU A 248 -31.13 -22.77 7.27
N GLN A 249 -30.60 -22.66 8.50
CA GLN A 249 -31.41 -22.35 9.69
C GLN A 249 -32.05 -20.96 9.59
N ARG A 250 -31.33 -19.94 9.11
CA ARG A 250 -31.90 -18.59 8.91
C ARG A 250 -33.04 -18.60 7.89
N CYS A 251 -32.90 -19.35 6.81
CA CYS A 251 -33.96 -19.50 5.81
C CYS A 251 -35.22 -20.19 6.37
N ALA A 252 -35.07 -21.19 7.25
CA ALA A 252 -36.14 -21.95 7.82
C ALA A 252 -36.81 -21.27 9.05
N SER A 253 -36.15 -20.34 9.70
CA SER A 253 -36.57 -19.78 11.01
C SER A 253 -37.82 -18.94 10.99
N GLY A 254 -38.25 -18.47 9.82
CA GLY A 254 -39.38 -17.49 9.71
C GLY A 254 -39.06 -16.08 10.26
N MET A 255 -37.85 -15.89 10.82
CA MET A 255 -37.44 -14.59 11.41
C MET A 255 -37.26 -13.51 10.34
N PHE A 256 -36.91 -13.89 9.12
CA PHE A 256 -36.60 -12.98 8.04
C PHE A 256 -37.72 -12.98 7.00
N ALA A 257 -38.39 -11.84 6.83
CA ALA A 257 -39.54 -11.74 5.94
C ALA A 257 -39.15 -11.85 4.44
N SER A 258 -37.94 -11.49 4.08
CA SER A 258 -37.49 -11.46 2.69
C SER A 258 -35.98 -11.65 2.58
N LEU A 259 -35.47 -11.90 1.35
CA LEU A 259 -34.05 -11.95 1.07
C LEU A 259 -33.35 -10.63 1.42
N GLU A 260 -34.07 -9.49 1.32
CA GLU A 260 -33.55 -8.18 1.72
C GLU A 260 -33.03 -8.18 3.16
N THR A 261 -33.68 -8.94 4.05
CA THR A 261 -33.34 -8.99 5.47
C THR A 261 -32.50 -10.22 5.86
N LEU A 262 -32.36 -11.21 4.98
CA LEU A 262 -31.72 -12.50 5.28
C LEU A 262 -30.30 -12.35 5.83
N LEU A 263 -29.52 -11.40 5.31
CA LEU A 263 -28.12 -11.20 5.69
C LEU A 263 -27.90 -10.08 6.73
N LEU A 264 -28.98 -9.52 7.31
CA LEU A 264 -28.87 -8.55 8.40
C LEU A 264 -28.14 -9.17 9.60
N GLY A 265 -27.22 -8.41 10.19
CA GLY A 265 -26.40 -8.87 11.30
C GLY A 265 -25.20 -9.75 10.87
N LEU A 266 -25.06 -10.08 9.58
CA LEU A 266 -23.92 -10.83 9.04
C LEU A 266 -22.97 -9.92 8.28
N VAL A 267 -23.49 -9.12 7.36
CA VAL A 267 -22.74 -8.14 6.56
C VAL A 267 -23.54 -6.85 6.43
N ALA A 268 -22.87 -5.76 6.04
CA ALA A 268 -23.55 -4.49 5.79
C ALA A 268 -24.68 -4.66 4.76
N LYS A 269 -25.84 -4.02 4.98
CA LYS A 269 -27.07 -4.19 4.16
C LYS A 269 -26.80 -4.07 2.65
N LYS A 270 -26.10 -3.02 2.22
CA LYS A 270 -25.76 -2.81 0.80
C LYS A 270 -24.91 -3.94 0.23
N LEU A 271 -23.97 -4.44 1.03
CA LEU A 271 -23.10 -5.54 0.66
C LEU A 271 -23.89 -6.85 0.52
N GLY A 272 -24.76 -7.15 1.50
CA GLY A 272 -25.66 -8.30 1.45
C GLY A 272 -26.53 -8.30 0.20
N HIS A 273 -27.11 -7.16 -0.16
CA HIS A 273 -27.91 -7.03 -1.39
C HIS A 273 -27.09 -7.27 -2.66
N ALA A 274 -25.86 -6.76 -2.71
CA ALA A 274 -24.98 -6.99 -3.86
C ALA A 274 -24.59 -8.47 -4.00
N ILE A 275 -24.28 -9.14 -2.89
CA ILE A 275 -23.97 -10.58 -2.87
C ILE A 275 -25.18 -11.41 -3.31
N LEU A 276 -26.36 -11.15 -2.77
CA LEU A 276 -27.60 -11.84 -3.17
C LEU A 276 -27.85 -11.69 -4.69
N LYS A 277 -27.73 -10.47 -5.22
CA LYS A 277 -27.87 -10.20 -6.65
C LYS A 277 -26.81 -10.94 -7.49
N SER A 278 -25.55 -11.00 -7.04
CA SER A 278 -24.49 -11.73 -7.73
C SER A 278 -24.71 -13.23 -7.78
N CYS A 279 -25.49 -13.77 -6.85
CA CYS A 279 -25.95 -15.17 -6.84
C CYS A 279 -27.22 -15.40 -7.69
N GLY A 280 -27.77 -14.38 -8.34
CA GLY A 280 -29.02 -14.47 -9.08
C GLY A 280 -30.26 -14.56 -8.18
N LEU A 281 -30.14 -14.25 -6.88
CA LEU A 281 -31.21 -14.32 -5.90
C LEU A 281 -32.06 -13.06 -5.94
N GLN A 282 -33.01 -13.04 -6.86
CA GLN A 282 -33.96 -11.95 -7.09
C GLN A 282 -35.39 -12.51 -7.30
N PRO A 283 -36.42 -11.72 -7.03
CA PRO A 283 -36.39 -10.39 -6.40
C PRO A 283 -36.04 -10.47 -4.90
N LEU A 284 -35.51 -9.39 -4.33
CA LEU A 284 -35.11 -9.35 -2.91
C LEU A 284 -36.31 -9.45 -1.95
N SER A 285 -37.54 -9.21 -2.43
CA SER A 285 -38.79 -9.44 -1.70
C SER A 285 -39.17 -10.92 -1.52
N ARG A 286 -38.49 -11.84 -2.22
CA ARG A 286 -38.68 -13.27 -2.15
C ARG A 286 -38.47 -13.80 -0.72
N ALA A 287 -39.35 -14.71 -0.24
CA ALA A 287 -39.23 -15.31 1.07
C ALA A 287 -37.97 -16.24 1.18
N PRO A 288 -37.18 -16.13 2.24
CA PRO A 288 -35.96 -16.97 2.40
C PRO A 288 -36.25 -18.47 2.42
N GLY A 289 -37.36 -18.92 3.02
CA GLY A 289 -37.75 -20.32 3.05
C GLY A 289 -38.06 -20.96 1.69
N SER A 290 -38.14 -20.14 0.62
CA SER A 290 -38.31 -20.64 -0.75
C SER A 290 -37.00 -20.94 -1.46
N LEU A 291 -35.84 -20.66 -0.81
CA LEU A 291 -34.52 -20.96 -1.39
C LEU A 291 -34.26 -22.44 -1.44
N SER A 292 -33.92 -22.94 -2.60
CA SER A 292 -33.43 -24.30 -2.77
C SER A 292 -32.07 -24.50 -2.11
N ARG A 293 -31.72 -25.73 -1.78
CA ARG A 293 -30.40 -26.10 -1.24
C ARG A 293 -29.24 -25.63 -2.16
N ARG A 294 -29.44 -25.62 -3.48
CA ARG A 294 -28.47 -25.13 -4.45
C ARG A 294 -28.24 -23.63 -4.31
N GLU A 295 -29.32 -22.85 -4.11
CA GLU A 295 -29.24 -21.41 -3.93
C GLU A 295 -28.58 -21.04 -2.59
N VAL A 296 -28.89 -21.76 -1.52
CA VAL A 296 -28.20 -21.57 -0.23
C VAL A 296 -26.70 -21.89 -0.34
N ASN A 297 -26.34 -22.96 -1.05
CA ASN A 297 -24.94 -23.28 -1.31
C ASN A 297 -24.22 -22.19 -2.13
N ALA A 298 -24.89 -21.65 -3.16
CA ALA A 298 -24.35 -20.56 -3.96
C ALA A 298 -24.10 -19.29 -3.11
N LEU A 299 -25.05 -18.96 -2.24
CA LEU A 299 -24.93 -17.83 -1.31
C LEU A 299 -23.78 -18.06 -0.31
N ALA A 300 -23.69 -19.25 0.29
CA ALA A 300 -22.57 -19.62 1.18
C ALA A 300 -21.22 -19.53 0.47
N SER A 301 -21.16 -19.99 -0.79
CA SER A 301 -19.97 -19.92 -1.62
C SER A 301 -19.58 -18.48 -1.93
N ALA A 302 -20.54 -17.60 -2.23
CA ALA A 302 -20.28 -16.19 -2.46
C ALA A 302 -19.80 -15.48 -1.20
N LEU A 303 -20.34 -15.78 -0.03
CA LEU A 303 -19.90 -15.23 1.24
C LEU A 303 -18.48 -15.68 1.64
N LYS A 304 -18.07 -16.87 1.19
CA LYS A 304 -16.72 -17.42 1.42
C LYS A 304 -15.71 -17.08 0.33
N ASN A 305 -16.15 -16.75 -0.88
CA ASN A 305 -15.26 -16.63 -2.03
C ASN A 305 -15.90 -15.73 -3.11
N TRP A 306 -16.13 -14.47 -2.77
CA TRP A 306 -16.69 -13.52 -3.73
C TRP A 306 -15.59 -12.98 -4.64
N ARG A 307 -15.64 -13.36 -5.92
CA ARG A 307 -14.55 -13.17 -6.87
C ARG A 307 -14.73 -11.97 -7.77
N PHE A 308 -13.60 -11.29 -8.04
CA PHE A 308 -13.53 -10.19 -9.00
C PHE A 308 -12.28 -10.35 -9.89
N ALA A 309 -12.41 -10.03 -11.17
CA ALA A 309 -11.25 -9.85 -12.03
C ALA A 309 -10.57 -8.52 -11.67
N VAL A 310 -9.26 -8.54 -11.50
CA VAL A 310 -8.45 -7.35 -11.24
C VAL A 310 -7.89 -6.86 -12.57
N GLU A 311 -8.21 -5.62 -12.94
CA GLU A 311 -7.72 -4.97 -14.17
C GLU A 311 -6.38 -4.24 -13.97
N GLY A 312 -5.95 -4.12 -12.72
CA GLY A 312 -4.73 -3.43 -12.31
C GLY A 312 -4.93 -2.64 -11.03
N THR A 313 -4.11 -1.62 -10.87
CA THR A 313 -4.13 -0.71 -9.72
C THR A 313 -4.66 0.66 -10.09
N LEU A 314 -4.96 1.50 -9.12
CA LEU A 314 -5.14 2.93 -9.35
C LEU A 314 -3.79 3.60 -9.72
N PRO A 315 -3.82 4.82 -10.30
CA PRO A 315 -2.61 5.49 -10.78
C PRO A 315 -1.68 5.91 -9.64
N TRP A 316 -0.47 6.32 -10.03
CA TRP A 316 0.62 6.78 -9.17
C TRP A 316 0.23 7.83 -8.11
N THR A 317 -0.76 8.66 -8.40
CA THR A 317 -1.30 9.66 -7.46
C THR A 317 -1.94 9.04 -6.23
N GLN A 318 -2.36 7.77 -6.30
CA GLN A 318 -2.94 7.02 -5.21
C GLN A 318 -1.96 6.03 -4.56
N ALA A 319 -0.80 5.80 -5.19
CA ALA A 319 0.21 4.89 -4.66
C ALA A 319 0.97 5.52 -3.48
N GLN A 320 1.26 4.72 -2.46
CA GLN A 320 2.05 5.16 -1.31
C GLN A 320 3.55 4.87 -1.50
N VAL A 321 3.90 3.77 -2.17
CA VAL A 321 5.28 3.38 -2.45
C VAL A 321 5.46 2.96 -3.90
N THR A 322 6.72 2.91 -4.34
CA THR A 322 7.14 2.49 -5.67
C THR A 322 7.74 1.10 -5.57
N GLY A 323 7.20 0.14 -6.31
CA GLY A 323 7.85 -1.14 -6.58
C GLY A 323 8.87 -0.99 -7.72
N GLY A 324 9.80 -1.93 -7.86
CA GLY A 324 10.91 -1.81 -8.81
C GLY A 324 11.99 -0.84 -8.34
N GLY A 325 12.76 -0.27 -9.27
CA GLY A 325 13.87 0.63 -8.98
C GLY A 325 15.23 -0.04 -9.13
N VAL A 326 16.28 0.50 -8.50
CA VAL A 326 17.63 -0.06 -8.58
C VAL A 326 17.67 -1.41 -7.86
N PRO A 327 18.12 -2.52 -8.53
CA PRO A 327 18.20 -3.82 -7.90
C PRO A 327 19.18 -3.83 -6.71
N LEU A 328 18.80 -4.49 -5.62
CA LEU A 328 19.67 -4.61 -4.43
C LEU A 328 21.01 -5.27 -4.75
N ALA A 329 21.10 -6.13 -5.76
CA ALA A 329 22.33 -6.75 -6.22
C ALA A 329 23.40 -5.74 -6.68
N GLU A 330 22.98 -4.52 -7.06
CA GLU A 330 23.89 -3.46 -7.47
C GLU A 330 24.29 -2.52 -6.31
N VAL A 331 23.70 -2.71 -5.14
CA VAL A 331 24.01 -1.94 -3.94
C VAL A 331 25.11 -2.65 -3.15
N LYS A 332 26.16 -1.93 -2.80
CA LYS A 332 27.20 -2.41 -1.88
C LYS A 332 26.73 -2.15 -0.45
N THR A 333 26.70 -3.19 0.35
CA THR A 333 26.35 -3.14 1.79
C THR A 333 27.62 -3.13 2.62
#